data_3f1db829586a12ee5ff47eedec51553c
#
_entry.id   3f1db829586a12ee5ff47eedec51553c
#
_cell.length_a   1.000
_cell.length_b   1.000
_cell.length_c   1.000
_cell.angle_alpha   90.00
_cell.angle_beta   90.00
_cell.angle_gamma   90.00
#
_symmetry.space_group_name_H-M   'P 1'
#
loop_
_entity.id
_entity.type
_entity.pdbx_description
1 polymer ?
#
loop_
_entity_poly.entity_id
_entity_poly.type
_entity_poly.pdbx_seq_one_letter_code
_entity_poly.pdbx_strand_id
1 'polypeptide(L)'
;MKPSERLQSLDALRGFDMLFIMGFASLVVAVCGLWPNAVTDSIASQMGHASWDGFTHHDTIFPLFLFIAGVSFPYSVAKQRAGGMSEGRIYAKIVRRGLTLVVLGMVYNGLFKLDFENLRIASVLGRIGLAWSIAAVLYLNFGVKTRAAIAVAAVSYTHLRAHETCADLV
;
A
#
# COMPACT_ATOMS: atom_id res chain seq x y z
N MET A 1 17.90 19.60 -7.99
CA MET A 1 16.60 19.81 -7.30
C MET A 1 16.88 20.24 -5.88
N LYS A 2 16.28 21.33 -5.43
CA LYS A 2 16.41 21.80 -4.04
C LYS A 2 15.79 20.77 -3.08
N PRO A 3 16.46 20.36 -2.01
CA PRO A 3 15.97 19.30 -1.12
C PRO A 3 14.72 19.65 -0.31
N SER A 4 14.12 20.82 -0.53
CA SER A 4 12.96 21.31 0.22
C SER A 4 11.65 21.35 -0.57
N GLU A 5 11.65 21.07 -1.87
CA GLU A 5 10.40 21.10 -2.64
C GLU A 5 9.56 19.87 -2.33
N ARG A 6 8.41 20.10 -1.72
CA ARG A 6 7.34 19.09 -1.62
C ARG A 6 6.87 18.77 -3.04
N LEU A 7 6.84 17.51 -3.39
CA LEU A 7 6.23 17.05 -4.63
C LEU A 7 4.70 17.13 -4.48
N GLN A 8 4.14 18.30 -4.84
CA GLN A 8 2.70 18.56 -4.72
C GLN A 8 1.87 17.52 -5.47
N SER A 9 2.38 16.99 -6.59
CA SER A 9 1.73 15.92 -7.35
C SER A 9 1.58 14.62 -6.54
N LEU A 10 2.59 14.23 -5.74
CA LEU A 10 2.51 13.05 -4.88
C LEU A 10 1.57 13.28 -3.69
N ASP A 11 1.55 14.50 -3.14
CA ASP A 11 0.63 14.83 -2.06
C ASP A 11 -0.82 14.89 -2.56
N ALA A 12 -1.06 15.40 -3.77
CA ALA A 12 -2.37 15.38 -4.42
C ALA A 12 -2.86 13.95 -4.71
N LEU A 13 -1.98 13.11 -5.27
CA LEU A 13 -2.29 11.71 -5.54
C LEU A 13 -2.61 10.92 -4.26
N ARG A 14 -1.88 11.19 -3.17
CA ARG A 14 -2.17 10.60 -1.86
C ARG A 14 -3.51 11.08 -1.32
N GLY A 15 -3.84 12.36 -1.49
CA GLY A 15 -5.14 12.91 -1.10
C GLY A 15 -6.29 12.26 -1.87
N PHE A 16 -6.09 12.02 -3.16
CA PHE A 16 -7.05 11.32 -4.01
C PHE A 16 -7.27 9.87 -3.53
N ASP A 17 -6.22 9.12 -3.29
CA ASP A 17 -6.31 7.76 -2.73
C ASP A 17 -7.08 7.73 -1.40
N MET A 18 -6.73 8.65 -0.49
CA MET A 18 -7.39 8.77 0.81
C MET A 18 -8.88 9.09 0.68
N LEU A 19 -9.28 9.88 -0.31
CA LEU A 19 -10.69 10.21 -0.56
C LEU A 19 -11.51 8.92 -0.82
N PHE A 20 -10.98 8.02 -1.63
CA PHE A 20 -11.64 6.74 -1.92
C PHE A 20 -11.71 5.81 -0.70
N ILE A 21 -10.61 5.73 0.07
CA ILE A 21 -10.54 4.92 1.29
C ILE A 21 -11.53 5.44 2.34
N MET A 22 -11.72 6.76 2.43
CA MET A 22 -12.60 7.39 3.43
C MET A 22 -14.10 7.27 3.13
N GLY A 23 -14.48 6.66 2.00
CA GLY A 23 -15.88 6.36 1.71
C GLY A 23 -16.43 7.01 0.44
N PHE A 24 -15.61 7.72 -0.36
CA PHE A 24 -16.07 8.28 -1.63
C PHE A 24 -16.60 7.20 -2.58
N ALA A 25 -15.99 6.01 -2.60
CA ALA A 25 -16.48 4.88 -3.37
C ALA A 25 -17.93 4.50 -2.97
N SER A 26 -18.22 4.44 -1.68
CA SER A 26 -19.57 4.15 -1.17
C SER A 26 -20.57 5.25 -1.54
N LEU A 27 -20.14 6.51 -1.52
CA LEU A 27 -20.96 7.64 -1.95
C LEU A 27 -21.31 7.53 -3.44
N VAL A 28 -20.32 7.22 -4.29
CA VAL A 28 -20.53 7.03 -5.74
C VAL A 28 -21.52 5.90 -6.00
N VAL A 29 -21.38 4.75 -5.32
CA VAL A 29 -22.32 3.64 -5.44
C VAL A 29 -23.74 4.05 -5.04
N ALA A 30 -23.89 4.78 -3.93
CA ALA A 30 -25.19 5.26 -3.46
C ALA A 30 -25.83 6.22 -4.47
N VAL A 31 -25.06 7.14 -5.04
CA VAL A 31 -25.54 8.09 -6.08
C VAL A 31 -25.93 7.35 -7.37
N CYS A 32 -25.13 6.39 -7.82
CA CYS A 32 -25.46 5.55 -8.98
C CYS A 32 -26.77 4.77 -8.79
N GLY A 33 -27.05 4.33 -7.56
CA GLY A 33 -28.29 3.62 -7.22
C GLY A 33 -29.56 4.49 -7.34
N LEU A 34 -29.45 5.83 -7.40
CA LEU A 34 -30.60 6.71 -7.60
C LEU A 34 -31.13 6.71 -9.04
N TRP A 35 -30.27 6.40 -10.02
CA TRP A 35 -30.61 6.36 -11.44
C TRP A 35 -30.02 5.11 -12.08
N PRO A 36 -30.60 3.92 -11.82
CA PRO A 36 -30.06 2.67 -12.35
C PRO A 36 -30.15 2.65 -13.89
N ASN A 37 -29.00 2.52 -14.52
CA ASN A 37 -28.85 2.31 -15.97
C ASN A 37 -27.47 1.67 -16.23
N ALA A 38 -27.25 1.19 -17.47
CA ALA A 38 -26.01 0.48 -17.84
C ALA A 38 -24.72 1.28 -17.54
N VAL A 39 -24.75 2.60 -17.60
CA VAL A 39 -23.59 3.47 -17.31
C VAL A 39 -23.34 3.55 -15.81
N THR A 40 -24.37 3.82 -15.01
CA THR A 40 -24.25 3.90 -13.55
C THR A 40 -23.89 2.56 -12.94
N ASP A 41 -24.41 1.45 -13.46
CA ASP A 41 -24.04 0.10 -13.05
C ASP A 41 -22.57 -0.19 -13.35
N SER A 42 -22.08 0.22 -14.51
CA SER A 42 -20.68 0.11 -14.88
C SER A 42 -19.76 0.94 -13.96
N ILE A 43 -20.15 2.17 -13.60
CA ILE A 43 -19.41 3.00 -12.65
C ILE A 43 -19.43 2.40 -11.26
N ALA A 44 -20.57 1.94 -10.79
CA ALA A 44 -20.72 1.32 -9.48
C ALA A 44 -19.87 0.03 -9.36
N SER A 45 -19.78 -0.78 -10.41
CA SER A 45 -18.96 -1.98 -10.44
C SER A 45 -17.46 -1.69 -10.29
N GLN A 46 -16.98 -0.53 -10.77
CA GLN A 46 -15.59 -0.10 -10.62
C GLN A 46 -15.23 0.33 -9.17
N MET A 47 -16.25 0.59 -8.33
CA MET A 47 -16.07 1.00 -6.93
C MET A 47 -15.96 -0.18 -5.96
N GLY A 48 -16.11 -1.42 -6.43
CA GLY A 48 -15.93 -2.65 -5.65
C GLY A 48 -14.76 -3.48 -6.14
N HIS A 49 -14.44 -4.54 -5.41
CA HIS A 49 -13.46 -5.53 -5.84
C HIS A 49 -14.03 -6.42 -6.95
N ALA A 50 -13.19 -6.81 -7.91
CA ALA A 50 -13.55 -7.83 -8.88
C ALA A 50 -13.85 -9.16 -8.16
N SER A 51 -14.92 -9.86 -8.56
CA SER A 51 -15.40 -11.06 -7.85
C SER A 51 -14.48 -12.27 -8.02
N TRP A 52 -13.89 -12.46 -9.19
CA TRP A 52 -12.97 -13.57 -9.47
C TRP A 52 -11.82 -13.17 -10.39
N ASP A 53 -12.09 -12.78 -11.61
CA ASP A 53 -11.13 -12.24 -12.55
C ASP A 53 -11.57 -10.83 -13.00
N GLY A 54 -10.60 -10.05 -13.41
CA GLY A 54 -10.83 -8.67 -13.81
C GLY A 54 -10.02 -7.69 -12.96
N PHE A 55 -10.16 -6.43 -13.30
CA PHE A 55 -9.45 -5.33 -12.68
C PHE A 55 -10.39 -4.15 -12.53
N THR A 56 -10.60 -3.72 -11.30
CA THR A 56 -11.44 -2.57 -10.99
C THR A 56 -10.60 -1.40 -10.49
N HIS A 57 -11.16 -0.20 -10.56
CA HIS A 57 -10.52 0.97 -9.98
C HIS A 57 -10.21 0.78 -8.49
N HIS A 58 -11.10 0.12 -7.75
CA HIS A 58 -10.91 -0.13 -6.32
C HIS A 58 -9.67 -0.97 -6.00
N ASP A 59 -9.30 -1.88 -6.89
CA ASP A 59 -8.12 -2.75 -6.72
C ASP A 59 -6.80 -2.00 -6.91
N THR A 60 -6.80 -0.81 -7.54
CA THR A 60 -5.60 0.02 -7.71
C THR A 60 -5.20 0.79 -6.47
N ILE A 61 -6.13 1.09 -5.58
CA ILE A 61 -5.94 2.00 -4.43
C ILE A 61 -4.80 1.53 -3.54
N PHE A 62 -4.79 0.26 -3.19
CA PHE A 62 -3.77 -0.31 -2.31
C PHE A 62 -2.36 -0.35 -2.93
N PRO A 63 -2.15 -0.85 -4.16
CA PRO A 63 -0.85 -0.80 -4.83
C PRO A 63 -0.36 0.63 -5.04
N LEU A 64 -1.26 1.56 -5.42
CA LEU A 64 -0.93 2.96 -5.63
C LEU A 64 -0.45 3.62 -4.35
N PHE A 65 -1.08 3.33 -3.22
CA PHE A 65 -0.65 3.84 -1.91
C PHE A 65 0.77 3.37 -1.54
N LEU A 66 1.08 2.09 -1.77
CA LEU A 66 2.43 1.56 -1.57
C LEU A 66 3.46 2.20 -2.52
N PHE A 67 3.08 2.39 -3.77
CA PHE A 67 3.92 3.05 -4.77
C PHE A 67 4.26 4.48 -4.36
N ILE A 68 3.27 5.28 -3.97
CA ILE A 68 3.46 6.66 -3.49
C ILE A 68 4.36 6.68 -2.26
N ALA A 69 4.17 5.74 -1.32
CA ALA A 69 5.01 5.62 -0.14
C ALA A 69 6.47 5.30 -0.50
N GLY A 70 6.69 4.41 -1.47
CA GLY A 70 8.01 4.05 -1.99
C GLY A 70 8.72 5.22 -2.66
N VAL A 71 8.03 5.93 -3.56
CA VAL A 71 8.59 7.11 -4.27
C VAL A 71 8.92 8.26 -3.31
N SER A 72 8.09 8.46 -2.28
CA SER A 72 8.28 9.53 -1.29
C SER A 72 9.46 9.27 -0.33
N PHE A 73 9.84 8.01 -0.13
CA PHE A 73 10.83 7.62 0.87
C PHE A 73 12.22 8.19 0.63
N PRO A 74 12.82 8.13 -0.59
CA PRO A 74 14.12 8.71 -0.90
C PRO A 74 14.20 10.21 -0.56
N TYR A 75 13.16 10.97 -0.89
CA TYR A 75 13.10 12.41 -0.60
C TYR A 75 13.05 12.68 0.90
N SER A 76 12.30 11.85 1.64
CA SER A 76 12.22 11.94 3.10
C SER A 76 13.55 11.64 3.75
N VAL A 77 14.28 10.61 3.31
CA VAL A 77 15.62 10.28 3.82
C VAL A 77 16.63 11.38 3.49
N ALA A 78 16.65 11.86 2.24
CA ALA A 78 17.54 12.95 1.84
C ALA A 78 17.34 14.20 2.71
N LYS A 79 16.09 14.58 2.99
CA LYS A 79 15.76 15.69 3.87
C LYS A 79 16.21 15.46 5.31
N GLN A 80 16.05 14.25 5.85
CA GLN A 80 16.47 13.91 7.20
C GLN A 80 18.00 13.92 7.35
N ARG A 81 18.74 13.42 6.35
CA ARG A 81 20.20 13.48 6.31
C ARG A 81 20.70 14.92 6.20
N ALA A 82 20.09 15.74 5.34
CA ALA A 82 20.40 17.17 5.22
C ALA A 82 20.16 17.94 6.54
N GLY A 83 19.18 17.50 7.35
CA GLY A 83 18.91 18.02 8.68
C GLY A 83 19.82 17.48 9.79
N GLY A 84 20.91 16.75 9.45
CA GLY A 84 21.88 16.23 10.43
C GLY A 84 21.38 15.04 11.26
N MET A 85 20.35 14.35 10.82
CA MET A 85 19.83 13.18 11.55
C MET A 85 20.77 11.99 11.37
N SER A 86 21.13 11.33 12.49
CA SER A 86 21.97 10.13 12.46
C SER A 86 21.24 8.95 11.81
N GLU A 87 21.99 8.06 11.15
CA GLU A 87 21.45 6.86 10.50
C GLU A 87 20.63 6.01 11.50
N GLY A 88 21.12 5.81 12.73
CA GLY A 88 20.39 5.07 13.76
C GLY A 88 19.00 5.64 14.07
N ARG A 89 18.82 6.96 14.04
CA ARG A 89 17.52 7.61 14.21
C ARG A 89 16.60 7.37 13.01
N ILE A 90 17.17 7.30 11.80
CA ILE A 90 16.40 6.98 10.58
C ILE A 90 15.87 5.55 10.67
N TYR A 91 16.71 4.57 11.04
CA TYR A 91 16.28 3.18 11.26
C TYR A 91 15.21 3.06 12.36
N ALA A 92 15.42 3.73 13.49
CA ALA A 92 14.43 3.73 14.57
C ALA A 92 13.07 4.27 14.13
N LYS A 93 13.04 5.31 13.28
CA LYS A 93 11.80 5.82 12.69
C LYS A 93 11.13 4.82 11.76
N ILE A 94 11.89 4.11 10.92
CA ILE A 94 11.37 3.08 10.02
C ILE A 94 10.72 1.98 10.83
N VAL A 95 11.43 1.41 11.80
CA VAL A 95 10.93 0.34 12.64
C VAL A 95 9.69 0.78 13.43
N ARG A 96 9.75 1.94 14.06
CA ARG A 96 8.62 2.49 14.82
C ARG A 96 7.38 2.64 13.94
N ARG A 97 7.53 3.20 12.72
CA ARG A 97 6.42 3.37 11.79
C ARG A 97 5.83 2.02 11.35
N GLY A 98 6.68 1.05 11.02
CA GLY A 98 6.26 -0.29 10.66
C GLY A 98 5.49 -0.98 11.79
N LEU A 99 6.05 -0.98 13.00
CA LEU A 99 5.39 -1.54 14.18
C LEU A 99 4.07 -0.83 14.50
N THR A 100 4.02 0.50 14.41
CA THR A 100 2.77 1.25 14.62
C THR A 100 1.69 0.83 13.64
N LEU A 101 2.01 0.64 12.35
CA LEU A 101 1.05 0.19 11.34
C LEU A 101 0.57 -1.25 11.60
N VAL A 102 1.47 -2.14 12.04
CA VAL A 102 1.10 -3.52 12.41
C VAL A 102 0.15 -3.51 13.61
N VAL A 103 0.50 -2.77 14.66
CA VAL A 103 -0.35 -2.66 15.87
C VAL A 103 -1.72 -2.05 15.55
N LEU A 104 -1.75 -0.96 14.77
CA LEU A 104 -3.01 -0.36 14.32
C LEU A 104 -3.84 -1.33 13.48
N GLY A 105 -3.19 -2.13 12.65
CA GLY A 105 -3.85 -3.17 11.87
C GLY A 105 -4.47 -4.26 12.73
N MET A 106 -3.80 -4.69 13.80
CA MET A 106 -4.34 -5.64 14.77
C MET A 106 -5.51 -5.04 15.57
N VAL A 107 -5.38 -3.78 15.98
CA VAL A 107 -6.46 -3.05 16.68
C VAL A 107 -7.71 -2.96 15.81
N TYR A 108 -7.55 -2.58 14.54
CA TYR A 108 -8.65 -2.47 13.58
C TYR A 108 -9.34 -3.82 13.32
N ASN A 109 -8.59 -4.91 13.29
CA ASN A 109 -9.12 -6.26 13.06
C ASN A 109 -9.72 -6.95 14.31
N GLY A 110 -9.91 -6.20 15.38
CA GLY A 110 -10.65 -6.69 16.53
C GLY A 110 -9.81 -7.16 17.71
N LEU A 111 -8.58 -6.65 17.88
CA LEU A 111 -7.78 -6.91 19.08
C LEU A 111 -8.56 -6.61 20.37
N PHE A 112 -9.42 -5.59 20.36
CA PHE A 112 -10.28 -5.25 21.50
C PHE A 112 -11.50 -6.18 21.67
N LYS A 113 -11.83 -7.01 20.67
CA LYS A 113 -12.92 -7.99 20.79
C LYS A 113 -12.45 -9.28 21.47
N LEU A 114 -11.14 -9.38 21.80
CA LEU A 114 -10.49 -10.57 22.42
C LEU A 114 -10.73 -11.89 21.65
N ASP A 115 -11.05 -11.79 20.38
CA ASP A 115 -11.24 -12.93 19.49
C ASP A 115 -9.88 -13.31 18.88
N PHE A 116 -9.10 -14.07 19.66
CA PHE A 116 -7.73 -14.45 19.27
C PHE A 116 -7.71 -15.51 18.16
N GLU A 117 -8.80 -16.25 17.94
CA GLU A 117 -8.89 -17.25 16.87
C GLU A 117 -8.97 -16.61 15.49
N ASN A 118 -9.58 -15.42 15.38
CA ASN A 118 -9.73 -14.67 14.14
C ASN A 118 -8.75 -13.49 14.02
N LEU A 119 -7.76 -13.40 14.91
CA LEU A 119 -6.80 -12.29 14.92
C LEU A 119 -5.86 -12.36 13.70
N ARG A 120 -6.20 -11.64 12.64
CA ARG A 120 -5.36 -11.54 11.44
C ARG A 120 -4.20 -10.56 11.69
N ILE A 121 -3.02 -11.09 12.06
CA ILE A 121 -1.76 -10.32 12.16
C ILE A 121 -1.42 -9.69 10.80
N ALA A 122 -1.69 -10.40 9.71
CA ALA A 122 -1.46 -9.95 8.34
C ALA A 122 -2.65 -9.13 7.78
N SER A 123 -3.13 -8.15 8.56
CA SER A 123 -4.11 -7.18 8.06
C SER A 123 -3.53 -6.36 6.90
N VAL A 124 -4.39 -5.67 6.14
CA VAL A 124 -3.97 -4.76 5.07
C VAL A 124 -2.93 -3.75 5.58
N LEU A 125 -3.19 -3.10 6.71
CA LEU A 125 -2.27 -2.15 7.36
C LEU A 125 -0.97 -2.82 7.81
N GLY A 126 -1.04 -4.03 8.35
CA GLY A 126 0.13 -4.80 8.75
C GLY A 126 1.02 -5.16 7.57
N ARG A 127 0.42 -5.58 6.46
CA ARG A 127 1.15 -5.87 5.20
C ARG A 127 1.83 -4.62 4.64
N ILE A 128 1.14 -3.46 4.63
CA ILE A 128 1.74 -2.18 4.22
C ILE A 128 2.93 -1.84 5.13
N GLY A 129 2.75 -1.93 6.45
CA GLY A 129 3.79 -1.60 7.42
C GLY A 129 5.04 -2.46 7.26
N LEU A 130 4.87 -3.77 7.12
CA LEU A 130 5.97 -4.72 6.93
C LEU A 130 6.66 -4.51 5.57
N ALA A 131 5.90 -4.50 4.48
CA ALA A 131 6.44 -4.35 3.13
C ALA A 131 7.21 -3.03 2.98
N TRP A 132 6.63 -1.93 3.47
CA TRP A 132 7.29 -0.63 3.46
C TRP A 132 8.57 -0.62 4.30
N SER A 133 8.56 -1.21 5.50
CA SER A 133 9.74 -1.25 6.38
C SER A 133 10.87 -2.07 5.76
N ILE A 134 10.57 -3.22 5.19
CA ILE A 134 11.55 -4.06 4.50
C ILE A 134 12.14 -3.30 3.31
N ALA A 135 11.29 -2.71 2.47
CA ALA A 135 11.74 -1.92 1.31
C ALA A 135 12.61 -0.72 1.71
N ALA A 136 12.26 -0.04 2.82
CA ALA A 136 13.02 1.08 3.36
C ALA A 136 14.42 0.64 3.86
N VAL A 137 14.51 -0.49 4.56
CA VAL A 137 15.79 -1.06 5.00
C VAL A 137 16.63 -1.49 3.80
N LEU A 138 16.05 -2.14 2.81
CA LEU A 138 16.73 -2.50 1.56
C LEU A 138 17.23 -1.26 0.82
N TYR A 139 16.46 -0.19 0.81
CA TYR A 139 16.85 1.07 0.19
C TYR A 139 18.08 1.69 0.87
N LEU A 140 18.19 1.63 2.20
CA LEU A 140 19.31 2.21 2.93
C LEU A 140 20.61 1.39 2.80
N ASN A 141 20.50 0.06 2.70
CA ASN A 141 21.66 -0.84 2.76
C ASN A 141 22.20 -1.26 1.38
N PHE A 142 21.35 -1.28 0.34
CA PHE A 142 21.73 -1.83 -0.97
C PHE A 142 21.75 -0.79 -2.07
N GLY A 143 22.67 -0.95 -3.01
CA GLY A 143 22.75 -0.12 -4.22
C GLY A 143 21.63 -0.40 -5.21
N VAL A 144 21.50 0.45 -6.24
CA VAL A 144 20.43 0.39 -7.24
C VAL A 144 20.38 -0.97 -7.95
N LYS A 145 21.54 -1.52 -8.34
CA LYS A 145 21.63 -2.82 -9.05
C LYS A 145 21.07 -3.96 -8.20
N THR A 146 21.48 -4.04 -6.93
CA THR A 146 21.02 -5.09 -6.01
C THR A 146 19.54 -4.95 -5.72
N ARG A 147 19.01 -3.73 -5.53
CA ARG A 147 17.58 -3.48 -5.34
C ARG A 147 16.76 -3.90 -6.56
N ALA A 148 17.25 -3.60 -7.77
CA ALA A 148 16.61 -4.04 -9.00
C ALA A 148 16.59 -5.58 -9.11
N ALA A 149 17.71 -6.24 -8.80
CA ALA A 149 17.78 -7.69 -8.80
C ALA A 149 16.81 -8.35 -7.81
N ILE A 150 16.71 -7.80 -6.57
CA ILE A 150 15.76 -8.27 -5.56
C ILE A 150 14.31 -8.07 -6.06
N ALA A 151 13.99 -6.92 -6.65
CA ALA A 151 12.67 -6.65 -7.18
C ALA A 151 12.29 -7.62 -8.31
N VAL A 152 13.19 -7.86 -9.25
CA VAL A 152 12.99 -8.83 -10.35
C VAL A 152 12.80 -10.24 -9.79
N ALA A 153 13.64 -10.67 -8.84
CA ALA A 153 13.51 -11.98 -8.22
C ALA A 153 12.16 -12.16 -7.49
N ALA A 154 11.72 -11.13 -6.74
CA ALA A 154 10.43 -11.16 -6.04
C ALA A 154 9.26 -11.24 -7.02
N VAL A 155 9.27 -10.45 -8.10
CA VAL A 155 8.21 -10.49 -9.13
C VAL A 155 8.21 -11.83 -9.86
N SER A 156 9.40 -12.36 -10.23
CA SER A 156 9.51 -13.68 -10.87
C SER A 156 8.96 -14.79 -9.97
N TYR A 157 9.28 -14.76 -8.67
CA TYR A 157 8.78 -15.73 -7.71
C TYR A 157 7.24 -15.70 -7.60
N THR A 158 6.64 -14.51 -7.51
CA THR A 158 5.18 -14.39 -7.43
C THR A 158 4.49 -14.84 -8.71
N HIS A 159 5.09 -14.57 -9.89
CA HIS A 159 4.57 -15.02 -11.18
C HIS A 159 4.63 -16.54 -11.34
N LEU A 160 5.76 -17.15 -11.01
CA LEU A 160 5.93 -18.61 -11.07
C LEU A 160 4.93 -19.31 -10.14
N ARG A 161 4.78 -18.80 -8.92
CA ARG A 161 3.85 -19.39 -7.95
C ARG A 161 2.37 -19.21 -8.33
N ALA A 162 2.02 -18.13 -9.00
CA ALA A 162 0.66 -17.96 -9.54
C ALA A 162 0.35 -19.00 -10.62
N HIS A 163 1.34 -19.40 -11.44
CA HIS A 163 1.19 -20.46 -12.43
C HIS A 163 0.99 -21.85 -11.80
N GLU A 164 1.73 -22.15 -10.72
CA GLU A 164 1.59 -23.44 -10.01
C GLU A 164 0.21 -23.58 -9.38
N THR A 165 -0.30 -22.53 -8.73
CA THR A 165 -1.64 -22.57 -8.11
C THR A 165 -2.78 -22.68 -9.14
N CYS A 166 -2.60 -22.21 -10.36
CA CYS A 166 -3.57 -22.42 -11.44
C CYS A 166 -3.51 -23.86 -12.00
N ALA A 167 -2.32 -24.49 -12.02
CA ALA A 167 -2.18 -25.87 -12.47
C ALA A 167 -2.75 -26.91 -11.50
N ASP A 168 -2.71 -26.61 -10.18
CA ASP A 168 -3.26 -27.49 -9.14
C ASP A 168 -4.80 -27.44 -9.03
N LEU A 169 -5.46 -26.51 -9.75
CA LEU A 169 -6.92 -26.34 -9.77
C LEU A 169 -7.60 -26.96 -11.01
N VAL A 170 -6.85 -27.58 -11.93
CA VAL A 170 -7.33 -28.32 -13.10
C VAL A 170 -7.16 -29.80 -12.89
#